data_1536a1d6f775f8b7ccf639e89498f50d
#
_entry.id   1536a1d6f775f8b7ccf639e89498f50d
#
_cell.length_a   1.000
_cell.length_b   1.000
_cell.length_c   1.000
_cell.angle_alpha   90.00
_cell.angle_beta   90.00
_cell.angle_gamma   90.00
#
_symmetry.space_group_name_H-M   'P 1'
#
loop_
_entity.id
_entity.type
_entity.pdbx_description
1 polymer ?
#
loop_
_entity_poly.entity_id
_entity_poly.type
_entity_poly.pdbx_seq_one_letter_code
_entity_poly.pdbx_strand_id
1 'polypeptide(L)'
;MTAFLEQKYSASDLKEFQEIFCGKNQTFHCTTPSGVVVEKGDQKGTGTGTESMLDIEYINGMSGNIDTEFWGFSGRSPDNKNNEPFLKWLMLVSNTTDDDVPHIFSTSYGEDEDLCSYNWAKRINAEFVKAGARGISLLFAAGDSGAAGDSGCGGSKHNEFVPQWPSGSPYVTAVGGTAGLGNETAIGLGSGGFSNRWARPSWQKDAVANYKKTT
;
A
#
# COMPACT_ATOMS: atom_id res chain seq x y z
N MET A 1 -8.92 1.60 2.43
CA MET A 1 -7.49 1.97 2.37
C MET A 1 -6.96 2.22 3.78
N THR A 2 -5.64 2.13 3.98
CA THR A 2 -5.00 2.39 5.27
C THR A 2 -4.09 3.60 5.19
N ALA A 3 -4.08 4.43 6.24
CA ALA A 3 -3.22 5.60 6.38
C ALA A 3 -2.49 5.58 7.71
N PHE A 4 -1.24 6.01 7.68
CA PHE A 4 -0.35 6.03 8.83
C PHE A 4 0.33 7.41 8.98
N LEU A 5 1.25 7.52 9.92
CA LEU A 5 2.12 8.67 10.10
C LEU A 5 1.36 10.00 10.25
N GLU A 6 0.22 9.95 10.96
CA GLU A 6 -0.68 11.09 11.23
C GLU A 6 -1.33 11.70 9.97
N GLN A 7 -1.25 11.02 8.82
CA GLN A 7 -1.94 11.47 7.62
C GLN A 7 -3.44 11.20 7.71
N LYS A 8 -4.23 12.19 7.34
CA LYS A 8 -5.70 12.16 7.34
C LYS A 8 -6.20 12.61 5.98
N TYR A 9 -7.48 12.41 5.72
CA TYR A 9 -8.10 12.96 4.52
C TYR A 9 -9.05 14.11 4.86
N SER A 10 -9.31 14.95 3.86
CA SER A 10 -10.30 16.03 3.89
C SER A 10 -11.52 15.61 3.09
N ALA A 11 -12.67 15.54 3.74
CA ALA A 11 -13.92 15.22 3.06
C ALA A 11 -14.34 16.30 2.05
N SER A 12 -13.95 17.57 2.28
CA SER A 12 -14.21 18.66 1.33
C SER A 12 -13.38 18.51 0.07
N ASP A 13 -12.09 18.16 0.20
CA ASP A 13 -11.18 18.04 -0.94
C ASP A 13 -11.53 16.77 -1.76
N LEU A 14 -11.90 15.67 -1.08
CA LEU A 14 -12.44 14.48 -1.75
C LEU A 14 -13.69 14.81 -2.56
N LYS A 15 -14.60 15.63 -2.00
CA LYS A 15 -15.79 16.07 -2.72
C LYS A 15 -15.43 16.94 -3.92
N GLU A 16 -14.48 17.86 -3.78
CA GLU A 16 -13.99 18.70 -4.89
C GLU A 16 -13.35 17.86 -5.98
N PHE A 17 -12.51 16.87 -5.62
CA PHE A 17 -11.96 15.92 -6.56
C PHE A 17 -13.06 15.19 -7.35
N GLN A 18 -14.08 14.71 -6.68
CA GLN A 18 -15.22 14.03 -7.30
C GLN A 18 -16.00 14.98 -8.24
N GLU A 19 -16.23 16.24 -7.86
CA GLU A 19 -16.89 17.21 -8.70
C GLU A 19 -16.09 17.56 -9.96
N ILE A 20 -14.76 17.61 -9.87
CA ILE A 20 -13.87 17.92 -10.99
C ILE A 20 -13.69 16.72 -11.92
N PHE A 21 -13.46 15.54 -11.39
CA PHE A 21 -13.00 14.38 -12.15
C PHE A 21 -14.06 13.30 -12.38
N CYS A 22 -15.10 13.26 -11.53
CA CYS A 22 -16.14 12.24 -11.58
C CYS A 22 -17.46 12.85 -12.08
N GLY A 23 -17.84 12.59 -13.31
CA GLY A 23 -19.11 13.07 -13.86
C GLY A 23 -19.30 12.64 -15.30
N LYS A 24 -20.53 12.82 -15.81
CA LYS A 24 -20.92 12.33 -17.16
C LYS A 24 -20.07 12.87 -18.31
N ASN A 25 -19.37 13.98 -18.11
CA ASN A 25 -18.56 14.66 -19.12
C ASN A 25 -17.09 14.75 -18.72
N GLN A 26 -16.64 14.03 -17.70
CA GLN A 26 -15.29 14.13 -17.16
C GLN A 26 -14.40 12.97 -17.63
N THR A 27 -13.10 13.17 -17.51
CA THR A 27 -12.07 12.22 -17.98
C THR A 27 -12.12 10.88 -17.24
N PHE A 28 -12.49 10.89 -15.97
CA PHE A 28 -12.77 9.69 -15.19
C PHE A 28 -14.28 9.45 -15.20
N HIS A 29 -14.68 8.32 -15.70
CA HIS A 29 -16.06 7.85 -15.58
C HIS A 29 -16.31 7.28 -14.19
N CYS A 30 -15.97 8.03 -13.15
CA CYS A 30 -16.46 7.68 -11.83
C CYS A 30 -17.98 7.75 -11.88
N THR A 31 -18.66 6.69 -11.58
CA THR A 31 -20.08 6.76 -11.29
C THR A 31 -20.25 7.66 -10.09
N THR A 32 -21.17 8.62 -10.18
CA THR A 32 -21.44 9.63 -9.16
C THR A 32 -21.40 9.04 -7.77
N PRO A 33 -20.61 9.59 -6.86
CA PRO A 33 -20.20 8.94 -5.65
C PRO A 33 -21.37 8.78 -4.71
N SER A 34 -21.48 7.62 -4.21
CA SER A 34 -22.25 7.45 -3.01
C SER A 34 -21.58 6.46 -2.07
N GLY A 35 -20.37 6.04 -2.40
CA GLY A 35 -19.60 5.28 -1.44
C GLY A 35 -19.37 6.13 -0.19
N VAL A 36 -20.04 5.78 0.91
CA VAL A 36 -19.80 6.42 2.20
C VAL A 36 -18.39 6.07 2.62
N VAL A 37 -17.59 7.09 2.94
CA VAL A 37 -16.28 6.83 3.56
C VAL A 37 -16.51 6.65 5.05
N VAL A 38 -16.27 5.45 5.53
CA VAL A 38 -16.35 5.11 6.95
C VAL A 38 -14.95 5.19 7.56
N GLU A 39 -14.78 6.00 8.60
CA GLU A 39 -13.51 6.13 9.32
C GLU A 39 -13.36 5.03 10.37
N LYS A 40 -12.24 4.33 10.32
CA LYS A 40 -11.81 3.31 11.26
C LYS A 40 -10.43 3.64 11.85
N GLY A 41 -10.01 2.90 12.85
CA GLY A 41 -8.74 3.14 13.53
C GLY A 41 -8.86 4.21 14.61
N ASP A 42 -7.73 4.71 15.07
CA ASP A 42 -7.65 5.69 16.16
C ASP A 42 -7.27 7.11 15.69
N GLN A 43 -6.92 7.26 14.44
CA GLN A 43 -6.63 8.55 13.82
C GLN A 43 -7.84 9.01 12.99
N LYS A 44 -8.72 9.74 13.64
CA LYS A 44 -9.95 10.27 13.06
C LYS A 44 -9.91 11.78 12.93
N GLY A 45 -10.86 12.31 12.14
CA GLY A 45 -11.05 13.74 11.96
C GLY A 45 -10.44 14.28 10.68
N THR A 46 -10.67 15.56 10.45
CA THR A 46 -10.25 16.26 9.24
C THR A 46 -8.77 16.66 9.29
N GLY A 47 -8.13 16.60 8.16
CA GLY A 47 -6.74 17.02 7.95
C GLY A 47 -6.35 16.72 6.52
N THR A 48 -5.16 17.08 6.15
CA THR A 48 -4.61 16.80 4.83
C THR A 48 -3.28 16.07 4.98
N GLY A 49 -3.17 14.95 4.30
CA GLY A 49 -1.92 14.26 4.07
C GLY A 49 -1.82 13.96 2.58
N THR A 50 -0.71 14.19 1.96
CA THR A 50 -0.56 13.99 0.50
C THR A 50 -0.91 12.56 0.11
N GLU A 51 -0.35 11.58 0.82
CA GLU A 51 -0.59 10.16 0.53
C GLU A 51 -2.03 9.75 0.81
N SER A 52 -2.57 10.14 1.96
CA SER A 52 -3.94 9.78 2.33
C SER A 52 -5.00 10.40 1.41
N MET A 53 -4.75 11.61 0.89
CA MET A 53 -5.61 12.25 -0.10
C MET A 53 -5.51 11.55 -1.45
N LEU A 54 -4.30 11.30 -1.95
CA LEU A 54 -4.08 10.56 -3.20
C LEU A 54 -4.82 9.24 -3.18
N ASP A 55 -4.62 8.45 -2.14
CA ASP A 55 -5.21 7.13 -2.00
C ASP A 55 -6.74 7.17 -1.98
N ILE A 56 -7.32 8.01 -1.12
CA ILE A 56 -8.80 8.02 -0.97
C ILE A 56 -9.49 8.58 -2.21
N GLU A 57 -8.92 9.58 -2.85
CA GLU A 57 -9.46 10.18 -4.07
C GLU A 57 -9.48 9.18 -5.22
N TYR A 58 -8.38 8.52 -5.47
CA TYR A 58 -8.27 7.58 -6.59
C TYR A 58 -8.99 6.25 -6.31
N ILE A 59 -8.91 5.70 -5.12
CA ILE A 59 -9.65 4.48 -4.78
C ILE A 59 -11.16 4.74 -4.88
N ASN A 60 -11.65 5.81 -4.26
CA ASN A 60 -13.07 6.14 -4.30
C ASN A 60 -13.52 6.50 -5.72
N GLY A 61 -12.73 7.28 -6.45
CA GLY A 61 -13.02 7.66 -7.83
C GLY A 61 -13.08 6.46 -8.78
N MET A 62 -12.24 5.45 -8.61
CA MET A 62 -12.18 4.27 -9.47
C MET A 62 -13.13 3.14 -9.05
N SER A 63 -13.45 3.04 -7.76
CA SER A 63 -14.33 1.99 -7.24
C SER A 63 -15.83 2.23 -7.52
N GLY A 64 -16.21 3.44 -7.92
CA GLY A 64 -17.58 3.79 -8.20
C GLY A 64 -18.48 3.75 -6.95
N ASN A 65 -19.51 2.91 -6.97
CA ASN A 65 -20.49 2.80 -5.87
C ASN A 65 -20.07 1.81 -4.75
N ILE A 66 -18.79 1.42 -4.70
CA ILE A 66 -18.32 0.52 -3.64
C ILE A 66 -17.99 1.35 -2.41
N ASP A 67 -18.55 0.96 -1.27
CA ASP A 67 -18.24 1.58 0.01
C ASP A 67 -16.76 1.48 0.32
N THR A 68 -16.18 2.60 0.72
CA THR A 68 -14.76 2.71 1.03
C THR A 68 -14.57 2.98 2.52
N GLU A 69 -13.67 2.25 3.14
CA GLU A 69 -13.27 2.51 4.51
C GLU A 69 -11.89 3.17 4.55
N PHE A 70 -11.78 4.24 5.32
CA PHE A 70 -10.53 4.91 5.67
C PHE A 70 -10.04 4.42 7.03
N TRP A 71 -8.96 3.66 7.05
CA TRP A 71 -8.36 3.09 8.27
C TRP A 71 -7.12 3.89 8.66
N GLY A 72 -7.29 4.88 9.54
CA GLY A 72 -6.23 5.78 9.98
C GLY A 72 -5.59 5.34 11.30
N PHE A 73 -4.25 5.34 11.37
CA PHE A 73 -3.50 4.95 12.56
C PHE A 73 -2.43 5.96 12.94
N SER A 74 -2.52 6.44 14.17
CA SER A 74 -1.51 7.30 14.79
C SER A 74 -0.35 6.49 15.37
N GLY A 75 0.75 7.19 15.61
CA GLY A 75 1.94 6.62 16.25
C GLY A 75 2.92 6.00 15.27
N ARG A 76 3.88 5.30 15.82
CA ARG A 76 5.02 4.73 15.09
C ARG A 76 5.25 3.28 15.50
N SER A 77 6.02 2.56 14.67
CA SER A 77 6.48 1.22 15.01
C SER A 77 7.37 1.25 16.27
N PRO A 78 7.17 0.33 17.22
CA PRO A 78 8.06 0.20 18.36
C PRO A 78 9.46 -0.28 17.97
N ASP A 79 9.60 -0.94 16.82
CA ASP A 79 10.88 -1.43 16.31
C ASP A 79 11.75 -0.29 15.74
N ASN A 80 11.12 0.63 15.01
CA ASN A 80 11.76 1.81 14.46
C ASN A 80 10.75 2.97 14.46
N LYS A 81 11.09 4.07 15.13
CA LYS A 81 10.20 5.23 15.29
C LYS A 81 9.95 6.03 14.01
N ASN A 82 10.62 5.72 12.93
CA ASN A 82 10.36 6.32 11.63
C ASN A 82 9.32 5.52 10.84
N ASN A 83 9.07 4.26 11.22
CA ASN A 83 8.23 3.33 10.47
C ASN A 83 6.78 3.34 10.98
N GLU A 84 5.89 2.82 10.15
CA GLU A 84 4.45 2.71 10.37
C GLU A 84 4.10 1.68 11.45
N PRO A 85 3.03 1.94 12.24
CA PRO A 85 2.57 1.00 13.25
C PRO A 85 1.73 -0.15 12.67
N PHE A 86 2.25 -0.90 11.67
CA PHE A 86 1.53 -1.98 10.98
C PHE A 86 0.92 -3.00 11.92
N LEU A 87 1.59 -3.37 13.00
CA LEU A 87 1.04 -4.33 13.95
C LEU A 87 -0.24 -3.80 14.61
N LYS A 88 -0.32 -2.51 14.90
CA LYS A 88 -1.50 -1.87 15.50
C LYS A 88 -2.72 -2.01 14.57
N TRP A 89 -2.54 -1.73 13.29
CA TRP A 89 -3.55 -1.94 12.26
C TRP A 89 -3.98 -3.41 12.17
N LEU A 90 -3.02 -4.31 12.02
CA LEU A 90 -3.29 -5.74 11.86
C LEU A 90 -3.97 -6.37 13.08
N MET A 91 -3.68 -5.88 14.28
CA MET A 91 -4.41 -6.29 15.48
C MET A 91 -5.88 -5.84 15.45
N LEU A 92 -6.17 -4.66 14.93
CA LEU A 92 -7.56 -4.24 14.72
C LEU A 92 -8.25 -5.11 13.66
N VAL A 93 -7.59 -5.38 12.54
CA VAL A 93 -8.08 -6.32 11.49
C VAL A 93 -8.39 -7.70 12.11
N SER A 94 -7.48 -8.23 12.92
CA SER A 94 -7.67 -9.52 13.60
C SER A 94 -8.83 -9.54 14.60
N ASN A 95 -9.15 -8.40 15.20
CA ASN A 95 -10.24 -8.26 16.18
C ASN A 95 -11.59 -7.85 15.54
N THR A 96 -11.61 -7.51 14.26
CA THR A 96 -12.84 -7.22 13.52
C THR A 96 -13.43 -8.53 12.98
N THR A 97 -14.75 -8.68 13.09
CA THR A 97 -15.46 -9.89 12.63
C THR A 97 -15.35 -10.05 11.11
N ASP A 98 -15.58 -11.27 10.60
CA ASP A 98 -15.51 -11.52 9.16
C ASP A 98 -16.61 -10.78 8.38
N ASP A 99 -17.74 -10.51 9.02
CA ASP A 99 -18.86 -9.75 8.42
C ASP A 99 -18.58 -8.24 8.33
N ASP A 100 -17.67 -7.72 9.15
CA ASP A 100 -17.40 -6.29 9.28
C ASP A 100 -16.02 -5.86 8.74
N VAL A 101 -15.13 -6.82 8.47
CA VAL A 101 -13.79 -6.50 7.98
C VAL A 101 -13.76 -6.39 6.45
N PRO A 102 -13.12 -5.35 5.88
CA PRO A 102 -12.93 -5.29 4.45
C PRO A 102 -12.14 -6.50 3.92
N HIS A 103 -12.59 -7.05 2.80
CA HIS A 103 -11.89 -8.16 2.13
C HIS A 103 -10.61 -7.71 1.41
N ILE A 104 -10.45 -6.40 1.17
CA ILE A 104 -9.30 -5.84 0.45
C ILE A 104 -8.81 -4.61 1.20
N PHE A 105 -7.52 -4.59 1.52
CA PHE A 105 -6.81 -3.42 2.00
C PHE A 105 -5.78 -2.95 0.99
N SER A 106 -5.78 -1.66 0.69
CA SER A 106 -4.75 -0.98 -0.09
C SER A 106 -3.93 -0.08 0.83
N THR A 107 -2.62 -0.21 0.75
CA THR A 107 -1.67 0.45 1.66
C THR A 107 -0.50 1.00 0.87
N SER A 108 -0.38 2.34 0.81
CA SER A 108 0.71 3.05 0.14
C SER A 108 1.79 3.48 1.14
N TYR A 109 2.19 2.56 2.00
CA TYR A 109 3.19 2.80 3.05
C TYR A 109 4.16 1.64 3.14
N GLY A 110 5.40 1.96 3.49
CA GLY A 110 6.45 0.98 3.66
C GLY A 110 7.81 1.64 3.83
N GLU A 111 8.81 0.83 3.98
CA GLU A 111 10.20 1.23 4.22
C GLU A 111 11.18 0.30 3.50
N ASP A 112 12.45 0.70 3.43
CA ASP A 112 13.52 -0.21 3.06
C ASP A 112 13.57 -1.41 4.01
N GLU A 113 13.74 -2.61 3.48
CA GLU A 113 13.66 -3.85 4.27
C GLU A 113 14.65 -3.89 5.46
N ASP A 114 15.78 -3.23 5.34
CA ASP A 114 16.79 -3.18 6.39
C ASP A 114 16.47 -2.18 7.53
N LEU A 115 15.51 -1.28 7.32
CA LEU A 115 15.00 -0.37 8.35
C LEU A 115 14.00 -1.01 9.32
N CYS A 116 13.58 -2.24 9.03
CA CYS A 116 12.72 -3.05 9.89
C CYS A 116 13.53 -4.25 10.42
N SER A 117 13.51 -4.54 11.72
CA SER A 117 14.22 -5.71 12.23
C SER A 117 13.59 -7.02 11.75
N TYR A 118 14.40 -8.06 11.57
CA TYR A 118 13.92 -9.37 11.12
C TYR A 118 12.83 -9.95 12.03
N ASN A 119 13.01 -9.85 13.34
CA ASN A 119 12.04 -10.39 14.29
C ASN A 119 10.71 -9.64 14.24
N TRP A 120 10.75 -8.34 14.04
CA TRP A 120 9.56 -7.50 13.90
C TRP A 120 8.83 -7.83 12.60
N ALA A 121 9.53 -7.84 11.48
CA ALA A 121 8.96 -8.23 10.19
C ALA A 121 8.36 -9.64 10.22
N LYS A 122 9.04 -10.60 10.87
CA LYS A 122 8.51 -11.96 11.09
C LYS A 122 7.21 -11.95 11.91
N ARG A 123 7.13 -11.09 12.93
CA ARG A 123 5.90 -10.95 13.73
C ARG A 123 4.75 -10.41 12.90
N ILE A 124 5.01 -9.40 12.05
CA ILE A 124 4.01 -8.82 11.15
C ILE A 124 3.60 -9.84 10.08
N ASN A 125 4.53 -10.58 9.48
CA ASN A 125 4.22 -11.65 8.54
C ASN A 125 3.24 -12.69 9.10
N ALA A 126 3.33 -13.01 10.38
CA ALA A 126 2.37 -13.92 11.01
C ALA A 126 0.94 -13.36 10.98
N GLU A 127 0.76 -12.06 11.10
CA GLU A 127 -0.56 -11.42 10.96
C GLU A 127 -1.01 -11.36 9.49
N PHE A 128 -0.11 -11.15 8.54
CA PHE A 128 -0.45 -11.25 7.11
C PHE A 128 -0.98 -12.64 6.74
N VAL A 129 -0.34 -13.69 7.25
CA VAL A 129 -0.82 -15.08 7.07
C VAL A 129 -2.22 -15.28 7.63
N LYS A 130 -2.50 -14.73 8.82
CA LYS A 130 -3.84 -14.79 9.43
C LYS A 130 -4.88 -14.06 8.59
N ALA A 131 -4.56 -12.86 8.11
CA ALA A 131 -5.45 -12.12 7.21
C ALA A 131 -5.73 -12.91 5.93
N GLY A 132 -4.70 -13.47 5.29
CA GLY A 132 -4.86 -14.31 4.10
C GLY A 132 -5.69 -15.56 4.36
N ALA A 133 -5.54 -16.21 5.53
CA ALA A 133 -6.36 -17.37 5.92
C ALA A 133 -7.85 -17.02 6.11
N ARG A 134 -8.17 -15.74 6.38
CA ARG A 134 -9.53 -15.19 6.43
C ARG A 134 -10.06 -14.73 5.06
N GLY A 135 -9.28 -14.90 3.98
CA GLY A 135 -9.66 -14.44 2.64
C GLY A 135 -9.44 -12.95 2.41
N ILE A 136 -8.67 -12.28 3.26
CA ILE A 136 -8.38 -10.85 3.13
C ILE A 136 -7.17 -10.64 2.22
N SER A 137 -7.32 -9.80 1.19
CA SER A 137 -6.25 -9.39 0.28
C SER A 137 -5.57 -8.13 0.80
N LEU A 138 -4.24 -8.20 0.95
CA LEU A 138 -3.42 -7.08 1.38
C LEU A 138 -2.56 -6.61 0.19
N LEU A 139 -2.82 -5.41 -0.30
CA LEU A 139 -2.11 -4.77 -1.40
C LEU A 139 -1.18 -3.70 -0.85
N PHE A 140 0.09 -3.74 -1.23
CA PHE A 140 1.07 -2.75 -0.83
C PHE A 140 1.75 -2.12 -2.04
N ALA A 141 2.00 -0.83 -1.97
CA ALA A 141 2.85 -0.16 -2.94
C ALA A 141 4.24 -0.81 -2.99
N ALA A 142 4.79 -0.94 -4.19
CA ALA A 142 6.13 -1.50 -4.39
C ALA A 142 7.25 -0.55 -3.92
N GLY A 143 6.92 0.73 -3.69
CA GLY A 143 7.84 1.81 -3.32
C GLY A 143 8.12 2.77 -4.48
N ASP A 144 8.71 3.92 -4.17
CA ASP A 144 8.91 5.06 -5.06
C ASP A 144 10.37 5.46 -5.27
N SER A 145 11.31 4.63 -4.82
CA SER A 145 12.74 4.96 -4.79
C SER A 145 13.58 4.10 -5.74
N GLY A 146 12.92 3.48 -6.71
CA GLY A 146 13.59 2.60 -7.66
C GLY A 146 14.22 1.37 -6.99
N ALA A 147 15.19 0.77 -7.65
CA ALA A 147 15.86 -0.44 -7.16
C ALA A 147 16.83 -0.18 -6.00
N ALA A 148 17.17 1.07 -5.74
CA ALA A 148 18.15 1.46 -4.71
C ALA A 148 17.53 1.77 -3.34
N GLY A 149 16.20 1.77 -3.23
CA GLY A 149 15.47 2.11 -2.02
C GLY A 149 15.56 3.59 -1.67
N ASP A 150 15.03 3.96 -0.51
CA ASP A 150 14.95 5.35 -0.03
C ASP A 150 16.32 5.97 0.25
N SER A 151 17.33 5.14 0.50
CA SER A 151 18.70 5.60 0.70
C SER A 151 19.39 6.09 -0.59
N GLY A 152 18.81 5.81 -1.75
CA GLY A 152 19.26 6.28 -3.08
C GLY A 152 20.57 5.69 -3.58
N CYS A 153 20.81 5.81 -4.89
CA CYS A 153 22.10 5.44 -5.50
C CYS A 153 23.13 6.52 -5.20
N GLY A 154 24.11 6.27 -4.34
CA GLY A 154 25.22 7.20 -4.09
C GLY A 154 25.74 7.31 -2.68
N GLY A 155 25.11 6.70 -1.71
CA GLY A 155 25.64 6.58 -0.35
C GLY A 155 26.61 5.40 -0.21
N SER A 156 27.38 5.36 0.86
CA SER A 156 28.48 4.41 1.10
C SER A 156 28.10 2.93 1.23
N LYS A 157 26.82 2.58 1.05
CA LYS A 157 26.28 1.20 1.06
C LYS A 157 25.64 0.77 -0.27
N HIS A 158 25.67 1.55 -1.35
CA HIS A 158 24.64 1.55 -2.38
C HIS A 158 25.08 1.08 -3.78
N ASN A 159 25.82 0.00 -3.86
CA ASN A 159 25.90 -0.82 -5.08
C ASN A 159 24.95 -2.04 -5.02
N GLU A 160 24.04 -2.08 -4.06
CA GLU A 160 23.15 -3.21 -3.85
C GLU A 160 21.70 -2.76 -4.06
N PHE A 161 20.87 -3.68 -4.57
CA PHE A 161 19.43 -3.48 -4.63
C PHE A 161 18.85 -3.55 -3.22
N VAL A 162 17.97 -2.61 -2.90
CA VAL A 162 17.29 -2.54 -1.61
C VAL A 162 15.83 -2.92 -1.79
N PRO A 163 15.42 -4.12 -1.33
CA PRO A 163 14.03 -4.50 -1.37
C PRO A 163 13.22 -3.67 -0.38
N GLN A 164 11.95 -3.47 -0.71
CA GLN A 164 11.00 -2.75 0.13
C GLN A 164 10.23 -3.71 1.05
N TRP A 165 9.87 -3.22 2.21
CA TRP A 165 9.00 -3.87 3.19
C TRP A 165 7.75 -2.99 3.44
N PRO A 166 6.51 -3.55 3.51
CA PRO A 166 6.13 -4.97 3.48
C PRO A 166 5.97 -5.59 2.08
N SER A 167 6.17 -4.84 0.99
CA SER A 167 5.94 -5.34 -0.37
C SER A 167 6.81 -6.55 -0.75
N GLY A 168 7.97 -6.73 -0.11
CA GLY A 168 8.83 -7.91 -0.23
C GLY A 168 8.32 -9.15 0.51
N SER A 169 7.24 -9.04 1.30
CA SER A 169 6.65 -10.19 1.99
C SER A 169 5.99 -11.18 1.02
N PRO A 170 6.15 -12.50 1.20
CA PRO A 170 5.47 -13.50 0.38
C PRO A 170 3.94 -13.61 0.64
N TYR A 171 3.41 -12.85 1.58
CA TYR A 171 2.01 -12.94 2.03
C TYR A 171 1.17 -11.70 1.68
N VAL A 172 1.74 -10.80 0.89
CA VAL A 172 1.04 -9.60 0.39
C VAL A 172 1.17 -9.51 -1.14
N THR A 173 0.38 -8.67 -1.77
CA THR A 173 0.53 -8.35 -3.19
C THR A 173 1.23 -7.00 -3.32
N ALA A 174 2.42 -6.99 -3.89
CA ALA A 174 3.13 -5.75 -4.25
C ALA A 174 2.55 -5.19 -5.56
N VAL A 175 2.27 -3.89 -5.58
CA VAL A 175 1.72 -3.19 -6.74
C VAL A 175 2.68 -2.08 -7.15
N GLY A 176 3.21 -2.17 -8.37
CA GLY A 176 4.06 -1.16 -8.98
C GLY A 176 3.27 -0.30 -9.97
N GLY A 177 3.82 0.87 -10.31
CA GLY A 177 3.23 1.79 -11.27
C GLY A 177 3.76 1.61 -12.69
N THR A 178 2.96 2.04 -13.68
CA THR A 178 3.35 2.15 -15.07
C THR A 178 3.21 3.59 -15.57
N ALA A 179 3.92 3.92 -16.63
CA ALA A 179 3.83 5.20 -17.31
C ALA A 179 3.65 5.00 -18.83
N GLY A 180 2.93 5.93 -19.47
CA GLY A 180 2.61 5.90 -20.89
C GLY A 180 1.20 5.39 -21.19
N LEU A 181 0.58 5.99 -22.19
CA LEU A 181 -0.73 5.56 -22.69
C LEU A 181 -0.55 4.72 -23.95
N GLY A 182 -1.05 3.49 -23.92
CA GLY A 182 -1.03 2.58 -25.07
C GLY A 182 0.29 1.85 -25.32
N ASN A 183 1.39 2.30 -24.77
CA ASN A 183 2.68 1.61 -24.75
C ASN A 183 3.31 1.79 -23.37
N GLU A 184 2.72 1.14 -22.39
CA GLU A 184 3.09 1.29 -21.00
C GLU A 184 4.43 0.65 -20.68
N THR A 185 5.23 1.37 -19.90
CA THR A 185 6.49 0.90 -19.34
C THR A 185 6.46 1.04 -17.83
N ALA A 186 7.33 0.34 -17.11
CA ALA A 186 7.48 0.55 -15.69
C ALA A 186 7.83 2.02 -15.41
N ILE A 187 7.19 2.62 -14.42
CA ILE A 187 7.50 4.00 -14.01
C ILE A 187 8.91 4.07 -13.43
N GLY A 188 9.66 5.12 -13.79
CA GLY A 188 11.08 5.23 -13.44
C GLY A 188 11.38 5.33 -11.93
N LEU A 189 10.42 5.78 -11.13
CA LEU A 189 10.55 5.82 -9.67
C LEU A 189 10.13 4.51 -8.99
N GLY A 190 9.44 3.61 -9.71
CA GLY A 190 8.88 2.39 -9.11
C GLY A 190 9.95 1.48 -8.53
N SER A 191 9.80 1.13 -7.26
CA SER A 191 10.63 0.14 -6.59
C SER A 191 10.15 -1.28 -6.89
N GLY A 192 10.90 -2.26 -6.42
CA GLY A 192 10.57 -3.67 -6.58
C GLY A 192 11.74 -4.55 -6.18
N GLY A 193 11.58 -5.85 -6.34
CA GLY A 193 12.63 -6.80 -6.05
C GLY A 193 12.16 -7.90 -5.10
N PHE A 194 13.02 -8.90 -4.94
CA PHE A 194 12.77 -9.98 -3.98
C PHE A 194 13.45 -9.65 -2.66
N SER A 195 12.77 -10.01 -1.56
CA SER A 195 13.30 -9.86 -0.22
C SER A 195 14.68 -10.56 -0.07
N ASN A 196 15.56 -9.94 0.71
CA ASN A 196 16.79 -10.56 1.17
C ASN A 196 16.55 -11.54 2.34
N ARG A 197 15.36 -11.54 2.91
CA ARG A 197 14.99 -12.29 4.12
C ARG A 197 14.11 -13.50 3.85
N TRP A 198 13.24 -13.39 2.84
CA TRP A 198 12.31 -14.46 2.46
C TRP A 198 12.58 -14.96 1.06
N ALA A 199 12.64 -16.26 0.92
CA ALA A 199 12.80 -16.87 -0.40
C ALA A 199 11.63 -16.51 -1.32
N ARG A 200 11.93 -16.32 -2.59
CA ARG A 200 10.89 -16.16 -3.62
C ARG A 200 9.90 -17.32 -3.56
N PRO A 201 8.59 -17.05 -3.50
CA PRO A 201 7.57 -18.09 -3.52
C PRO A 201 7.66 -19.01 -4.74
N SER A 202 7.35 -20.28 -4.55
CA SER A 202 7.45 -21.29 -5.62
C SER A 202 6.53 -20.99 -6.81
N TRP A 203 5.36 -20.40 -6.57
CA TRP A 203 4.40 -20.01 -7.64
C TRP A 203 4.90 -18.92 -8.57
N GLN A 204 5.90 -18.12 -8.19
CA GLN A 204 6.52 -17.12 -9.04
C GLN A 204 7.65 -17.68 -9.92
N LYS A 205 8.03 -18.95 -9.75
CA LYS A 205 9.20 -19.54 -10.39
C LYS A 205 9.18 -19.40 -11.91
N ASP A 206 8.08 -19.79 -12.53
CA ASP A 206 7.98 -19.83 -13.99
C ASP A 206 7.81 -18.44 -14.60
N ALA A 207 7.06 -17.55 -13.95
CA ALA A 207 6.92 -16.16 -14.36
C ALA A 207 8.29 -15.45 -14.38
N VAL A 208 9.06 -15.59 -13.29
CA VAL A 208 10.41 -15.00 -13.19
C VAL A 208 11.37 -15.63 -14.17
N ALA A 209 11.32 -16.96 -14.38
CA ALA A 209 12.18 -17.63 -15.34
C ALA A 209 11.87 -17.20 -16.79
N ASN A 210 10.61 -16.94 -17.12
CA ASN A 210 10.21 -16.45 -18.44
C ASN A 210 10.65 -14.99 -18.64
N TYR A 211 10.45 -14.13 -17.66
CA TYR A 211 10.92 -12.73 -17.72
C TYR A 211 12.42 -12.66 -18.00
N LYS A 212 13.24 -13.44 -17.28
CA LYS A 212 14.70 -13.48 -17.47
C LYS A 212 15.15 -13.99 -18.84
N LYS A 213 14.28 -14.58 -19.66
CA LYS A 213 14.62 -15.00 -21.02
C LYS A 213 14.36 -13.90 -22.05
N THR A 214 13.57 -12.90 -21.68
CA THR A 214 13.13 -11.82 -22.57
C THR A 214 13.87 -10.50 -22.33
N THR A 215 14.64 -10.43 -21.28
CA THR A 215 15.54 -9.33 -20.93
C THR A 215 17.00 -9.76 -21.10
#